data_a6038c22ebdfee141a66366ccffa3322
#
_entry.id   a6038c22ebdfee141a66366ccffa3322
#
_cell.length_a   1.000
_cell.length_b   1.000
_cell.length_c   1.000
_cell.angle_alpha   90.00
_cell.angle_beta   90.00
_cell.angle_gamma   90.00
#
_symmetry.space_group_name_H-M   'P 1'
#
loop_
_entity.id
_entity.type
_entity.pdbx_description
1 polymer ?
#
loop_
_entity_poly.entity_id
_entity_poly.type
_entity_poly.pdbx_seq_one_letter_code
_entity_poly.pdbx_strand_id
1 'polypeptide(L)'
;VNLDGARVLVAGATGVLGGALTAELRDRGARPAPAGRDPARLAAAARAHEDAPTVTFDAYDPASCARAVHDSATALGGLDAVLTAFGTVAFGPAAETGDEIAEHLAAVNLLAPTAFFRAAFTVLGPGSAVAALTGVVARRPQAGMADYSASKAALSAWLDAARREVRAGGIHVLEIRPGHLDTGFADRPVAGTAPPMPPGGDPHRLAAAVADALESDAELVLTDQDGTPLVERRTR
;
A
#
# COMPACT_ATOMS: atom_id res chain seq x y z
N VAL A 1 -8.59 -4.24 -13.40
CA VAL A 1 -9.78 -3.54 -12.86
C VAL A 1 -10.19 -2.41 -13.79
N ASN A 2 -11.46 -2.31 -14.17
CA ASN A 2 -11.95 -1.07 -14.80
C ASN A 2 -12.13 -0.02 -13.70
N LEU A 3 -11.41 1.12 -13.79
CA LEU A 3 -11.43 2.13 -12.75
C LEU A 3 -12.69 3.03 -12.78
N ASP A 4 -13.34 3.20 -13.92
CA ASP A 4 -14.56 3.98 -14.01
C ASP A 4 -15.70 3.34 -13.20
N GLY A 5 -16.15 4.03 -12.16
CA GLY A 5 -17.13 3.54 -11.19
C GLY A 5 -16.57 2.54 -10.14
N ALA A 6 -15.31 2.14 -10.20
CA ALA A 6 -14.71 1.17 -9.28
C ALA A 6 -14.72 1.65 -7.82
N ARG A 7 -15.09 0.77 -6.91
CA ARG A 7 -15.13 1.00 -5.46
C ARG A 7 -13.80 0.59 -4.85
N VAL A 8 -13.06 1.54 -4.33
CA VAL A 8 -11.65 1.30 -3.96
C VAL A 8 -11.38 1.72 -2.52
N LEU A 9 -10.99 0.77 -1.68
CA LEU A 9 -10.43 1.07 -0.36
C LEU A 9 -8.95 1.45 -0.48
N VAL A 10 -8.58 2.63 0.02
CA VAL A 10 -7.18 3.08 0.09
C VAL A 10 -6.77 3.24 1.55
N ALA A 11 -6.13 2.23 2.12
CA ALA A 11 -5.58 2.29 3.47
C ALA A 11 -4.26 3.07 3.48
N GLY A 12 -4.18 4.10 4.33
CA GLY A 12 -3.07 5.06 4.37
C GLY A 12 -3.30 6.29 3.48
N ALA A 13 -4.54 6.56 3.07
CA ALA A 13 -4.91 7.68 2.21
C ALA A 13 -4.55 9.08 2.76
N THR A 14 -4.31 9.20 4.06
CA THR A 14 -3.87 10.45 4.69
C THR A 14 -2.36 10.72 4.56
N GLY A 15 -1.58 9.79 4.03
CA GLY A 15 -0.17 9.97 3.68
C GLY A 15 0.00 10.63 2.30
N VAL A 16 1.21 11.11 1.98
CA VAL A 16 1.48 11.76 0.69
C VAL A 16 1.18 10.83 -0.49
N LEU A 17 1.76 9.63 -0.50
CA LEU A 17 1.53 8.68 -1.58
C LEU A 17 0.09 8.13 -1.58
N GLY A 18 -0.46 7.81 -0.40
CA GLY A 18 -1.86 7.35 -0.31
C GLY A 18 -2.85 8.40 -0.78
N GLY A 19 -2.59 9.67 -0.50
CA GLY A 19 -3.37 10.79 -1.03
C GLY A 19 -3.25 10.93 -2.54
N ALA A 20 -2.04 10.83 -3.09
CA ALA A 20 -1.81 10.86 -4.54
C ALA A 20 -2.53 9.70 -5.25
N LEU A 21 -2.46 8.47 -4.69
CA LEU A 21 -3.21 7.33 -5.21
C LEU A 21 -4.73 7.57 -5.17
N THR A 22 -5.24 8.09 -4.05
CA THR A 22 -6.68 8.37 -3.91
C THR A 22 -7.16 9.40 -4.93
N ALA A 23 -6.37 10.46 -5.15
CA ALA A 23 -6.68 11.49 -6.14
C ALA A 23 -6.67 10.92 -7.57
N GLU A 24 -5.61 10.21 -7.94
CA GLU A 24 -5.48 9.60 -9.27
C GLU A 24 -6.62 8.63 -9.59
N LEU A 25 -6.96 7.76 -8.62
CA LEU A 25 -8.07 6.81 -8.78
C LEU A 25 -9.41 7.52 -9.00
N ARG A 26 -9.68 8.59 -8.21
CA ARG A 26 -10.88 9.40 -8.40
C ARG A 26 -10.88 10.09 -9.77
N ASP A 27 -9.76 10.65 -10.20
CA ASP A 27 -9.65 11.35 -11.48
C ASP A 27 -9.87 10.40 -12.68
N ARG A 28 -9.69 9.08 -12.46
CA ARG A 28 -10.09 8.02 -13.40
C ARG A 28 -11.51 7.49 -13.20
N GLY A 29 -12.33 8.16 -12.40
CA GLY A 29 -13.73 7.83 -12.19
C GLY A 29 -14.00 6.81 -11.08
N ALA A 30 -12.98 6.36 -10.33
CA ALA A 30 -13.21 5.46 -9.21
C ALA A 30 -13.86 6.19 -8.02
N ARG A 31 -14.51 5.40 -7.16
CA ARG A 31 -15.16 5.84 -5.92
C ARG A 31 -14.30 5.37 -4.73
N PRO A 32 -13.36 6.20 -4.25
CA PRO A 32 -12.48 5.80 -3.16
C PRO A 32 -13.19 5.85 -1.80
N ALA A 33 -12.79 4.93 -0.90
CA ALA A 33 -12.98 5.03 0.55
C ALA A 33 -11.60 5.23 1.20
N PRO A 34 -11.21 6.45 1.54
CA PRO A 34 -10.00 6.73 2.27
C PRO A 34 -10.02 6.09 3.66
N ALA A 35 -8.96 5.33 4.02
CA ALA A 35 -8.81 4.79 5.36
C ALA A 35 -7.49 5.21 6.00
N GLY A 36 -7.51 5.42 7.32
CA GLY A 36 -6.37 5.87 8.10
C GLY A 36 -6.63 5.83 9.59
N ARG A 37 -5.64 6.18 10.41
CA ARG A 37 -5.75 6.13 11.88
C ARG A 37 -6.29 7.42 12.52
N ASP A 38 -6.15 8.56 11.84
CA ASP A 38 -6.47 9.88 12.39
C ASP A 38 -7.78 10.40 11.79
N PRO A 39 -8.87 10.51 12.60
CA PRO A 39 -10.18 10.95 12.12
C PRO A 39 -10.17 12.37 11.54
N ALA A 40 -9.37 13.29 12.11
CA ALA A 40 -9.33 14.68 11.64
C ALA A 40 -8.68 14.77 10.24
N ARG A 41 -7.59 14.02 10.00
CA ARG A 41 -6.95 13.93 8.68
C ARG A 41 -7.84 13.20 7.68
N LEU A 42 -8.57 12.18 8.11
CA LEU A 42 -9.55 11.50 7.26
C LEU A 42 -10.70 12.43 6.86
N ALA A 43 -11.23 13.23 7.79
CA ALA A 43 -12.26 14.21 7.46
C ALA A 43 -11.77 15.25 6.45
N ALA A 44 -10.49 15.66 6.51
CA ALA A 44 -9.89 16.51 5.49
C ALA A 44 -9.77 15.81 4.13
N ALA A 45 -9.35 14.54 4.11
CA ALA A 45 -9.29 13.72 2.90
C ALA A 45 -10.69 13.53 2.29
N ALA A 46 -11.72 13.25 3.10
CA ALA A 46 -13.11 13.10 2.64
C ALA A 46 -13.58 14.35 1.88
N ARG A 47 -13.39 15.53 2.48
CA ARG A 47 -13.78 16.81 1.84
C ARG A 47 -13.07 17.06 0.51
N ALA A 48 -11.81 16.62 0.39
CA ALA A 48 -11.07 16.73 -0.86
C ALA A 48 -11.57 15.76 -1.95
N HIS A 49 -12.38 14.76 -1.56
CA HIS A 49 -12.91 13.72 -2.43
C HIS A 49 -14.45 13.63 -2.36
N GLU A 50 -15.14 14.79 -2.42
CA GLU A 50 -16.61 14.87 -2.51
C GLU A 50 -17.34 14.16 -1.35
N ASP A 51 -16.83 14.34 -0.12
CA ASP A 51 -17.34 13.68 1.09
C ASP A 51 -17.36 12.14 0.99
N ALA A 52 -16.31 11.58 0.37
CA ALA A 52 -16.14 10.14 0.28
C ALA A 52 -16.25 9.45 1.66
N PRO A 53 -16.84 8.25 1.74
CA PRO A 53 -16.93 7.52 2.99
C PRO A 53 -15.53 7.19 3.51
N THR A 54 -15.26 7.48 4.78
CA THR A 54 -13.96 7.22 5.41
C THR A 54 -14.06 6.16 6.49
N VAL A 55 -12.97 5.41 6.68
CA VAL A 55 -12.89 4.35 7.69
C VAL A 55 -11.61 4.49 8.51
N THR A 56 -11.74 4.31 9.83
CA THR A 56 -10.57 4.28 10.71
C THR A 56 -10.07 2.86 10.89
N PHE A 57 -8.73 2.71 11.06
CA PHE A 57 -8.12 1.44 11.45
C PHE A 57 -6.88 1.66 12.31
N ASP A 58 -6.54 0.65 13.10
CA ASP A 58 -5.29 0.55 13.84
C ASP A 58 -4.44 -0.57 13.23
N ALA A 59 -3.24 -0.24 12.79
CA ALA A 59 -2.31 -1.21 12.20
C ALA A 59 -1.78 -2.26 13.19
N TYR A 60 -1.92 -2.02 14.51
CA TYR A 60 -1.61 -2.98 15.55
C TYR A 60 -2.76 -3.94 15.89
N ASP A 61 -3.97 -3.67 15.40
CA ASP A 61 -5.13 -4.54 15.56
C ASP A 61 -5.53 -5.14 14.20
N PRO A 62 -5.10 -6.38 13.87
CA PRO A 62 -5.51 -7.06 12.63
C PRO A 62 -7.03 -7.17 12.47
N ALA A 63 -7.78 -7.25 13.57
CA ALA A 63 -9.24 -7.28 13.51
C ALA A 63 -9.80 -5.91 13.08
N SER A 64 -9.18 -4.79 13.52
CA SER A 64 -9.50 -3.45 13.04
C SER A 64 -9.24 -3.30 11.54
N CYS A 65 -8.11 -3.83 11.04
CA CYS A 65 -7.79 -3.85 9.62
C CYS A 65 -8.84 -4.61 8.81
N ALA A 66 -9.27 -5.76 9.29
CA ALA A 66 -10.32 -6.56 8.65
C ALA A 66 -11.68 -5.85 8.66
N ARG A 67 -12.06 -5.25 9.79
CA ARG A 67 -13.29 -4.44 9.91
C ARG A 67 -13.30 -3.29 8.90
N ALA A 68 -12.17 -2.60 8.72
CA ALA A 68 -12.07 -1.49 7.77
C ALA A 68 -12.42 -1.92 6.33
N VAL A 69 -12.09 -3.15 5.93
CA VAL A 69 -12.49 -3.70 4.62
C VAL A 69 -14.01 -3.88 4.54
N HIS A 70 -14.61 -4.51 5.56
CA HIS A 70 -16.05 -4.78 5.57
C HIS A 70 -16.87 -3.48 5.67
N ASP A 71 -16.42 -2.52 6.47
CA ASP A 71 -17.08 -1.21 6.61
C ASP A 71 -17.02 -0.43 5.31
N SER A 72 -15.86 -0.45 4.61
CA SER A 72 -15.72 0.17 3.29
C SER A 72 -16.60 -0.51 2.24
N ALA A 73 -16.65 -1.85 2.26
CA ALA A 73 -17.54 -2.61 1.37
C ALA A 73 -19.00 -2.24 1.60
N THR A 74 -19.41 -2.09 2.85
CA THR A 74 -20.77 -1.67 3.21
C THR A 74 -21.07 -0.25 2.73
N ALA A 75 -20.17 0.69 3.01
CA ALA A 75 -20.34 2.11 2.67
C ALA A 75 -20.38 2.36 1.15
N LEU A 76 -19.63 1.59 0.36
CA LEU A 76 -19.58 1.72 -1.11
C LEU A 76 -20.55 0.80 -1.84
N GLY A 77 -21.18 -0.15 -1.15
CA GLY A 77 -22.03 -1.20 -1.75
C GLY A 77 -21.22 -2.31 -2.42
N GLY A 78 -20.01 -2.58 -1.94
CA GLY A 78 -19.07 -3.57 -2.41
C GLY A 78 -17.65 -2.98 -2.60
N LEU A 79 -16.69 -3.82 -3.00
CA LEU A 79 -15.32 -3.39 -3.32
C LEU A 79 -14.86 -4.06 -4.62
N ASP A 80 -14.10 -3.31 -5.42
CA ASP A 80 -13.43 -3.75 -6.64
C ASP A 80 -11.92 -3.73 -6.49
N ALA A 81 -11.38 -2.91 -5.55
CA ALA A 81 -9.97 -2.96 -5.21
C ALA A 81 -9.71 -2.56 -3.74
N VAL A 82 -8.60 -3.10 -3.18
CA VAL A 82 -8.08 -2.74 -1.85
C VAL A 82 -6.58 -2.45 -1.96
N LEU A 83 -6.20 -1.22 -1.66
CA LEU A 83 -4.81 -0.75 -1.70
C LEU A 83 -4.30 -0.47 -0.28
N THR A 84 -3.09 -0.95 0.05
CA THR A 84 -2.39 -0.60 1.28
C THR A 84 -1.18 0.28 0.97
N ALA A 85 -1.28 1.56 1.35
CA ALA A 85 -0.31 2.62 1.08
C ALA A 85 0.25 3.23 2.38
N PHE A 86 0.34 2.44 3.44
CA PHE A 86 0.91 2.84 4.71
C PHE A 86 2.14 1.99 5.05
N GLY A 87 2.92 2.46 6.01
CA GLY A 87 4.10 1.76 6.48
C GLY A 87 4.91 2.62 7.43
N THR A 88 5.97 2.04 7.96
CA THR A 88 6.91 2.69 8.85
C THR A 88 8.33 2.23 8.52
N VAL A 89 9.34 3.03 8.87
CA VAL A 89 10.76 2.75 8.62
C VAL A 89 11.56 2.97 9.89
N ALA A 90 12.64 2.22 10.04
CA ALA A 90 13.68 2.45 11.03
C ALA A 90 15.05 2.34 10.37
N PHE A 91 16.02 3.07 10.94
CA PHE A 91 17.42 3.09 10.53
C PHE A 91 18.31 2.76 11.72
N GLY A 92 19.36 2.01 11.49
CA GLY A 92 20.36 1.66 12.49
C GLY A 92 21.01 0.30 12.21
N PRO A 93 22.17 0.02 12.84
CA PRO A 93 22.80 -1.30 12.76
C PRO A 93 21.87 -2.40 13.33
N ALA A 94 21.86 -3.57 12.71
CA ALA A 94 21.02 -4.68 13.16
C ALA A 94 21.27 -5.09 14.62
N ALA A 95 22.53 -4.96 15.10
CA ALA A 95 22.89 -5.28 16.48
C ALA A 95 22.37 -4.26 17.52
N GLU A 96 21.89 -3.09 17.07
CA GLU A 96 21.42 -1.99 17.93
C GLU A 96 19.91 -1.78 17.83
N THR A 97 19.25 -2.46 16.91
CA THR A 97 17.78 -2.41 16.76
C THR A 97 17.14 -3.25 17.87
N GLY A 98 16.33 -2.60 18.73
CA GLY A 98 15.60 -3.30 19.79
C GLY A 98 14.46 -4.15 19.25
N ASP A 99 14.11 -5.22 19.97
CA ASP A 99 13.03 -6.14 19.57
C ASP A 99 11.69 -5.41 19.36
N GLU A 100 11.40 -4.38 20.16
CA GLU A 100 10.18 -3.57 20.04
C GLU A 100 10.09 -2.83 18.70
N ILE A 101 11.22 -2.42 18.12
CA ILE A 101 11.27 -1.79 16.80
C ILE A 101 11.05 -2.84 15.70
N ALA A 102 11.67 -4.02 15.83
CA ALA A 102 11.46 -5.12 14.90
C ALA A 102 9.99 -5.58 14.90
N GLU A 103 9.37 -5.73 16.08
CA GLU A 103 7.96 -6.05 16.26
C GLU A 103 7.05 -4.97 15.65
N HIS A 104 7.36 -3.69 15.89
CA HIS A 104 6.63 -2.58 15.29
C HIS A 104 6.66 -2.63 13.75
N LEU A 105 7.85 -2.83 13.17
CA LEU A 105 8.02 -2.94 11.72
C LEU A 105 7.24 -4.13 11.15
N ALA A 106 7.28 -5.28 11.82
CA ALA A 106 6.55 -6.46 11.42
C ALA A 106 5.02 -6.25 11.52
N ALA A 107 4.54 -5.65 12.61
CA ALA A 107 3.12 -5.37 12.79
C ALA A 107 2.57 -4.45 11.69
N VAL A 108 3.24 -3.31 11.45
CA VAL A 108 2.74 -2.28 10.53
C VAL A 108 3.00 -2.64 9.06
N ASN A 109 4.18 -3.19 8.73
CA ASN A 109 4.56 -3.41 7.33
C ASN A 109 4.17 -4.77 6.77
N LEU A 110 3.84 -5.76 7.63
CA LEU A 110 3.49 -7.11 7.21
C LEU A 110 2.10 -7.52 7.72
N LEU A 111 1.91 -7.57 9.05
CA LEU A 111 0.69 -8.18 9.63
C LEU A 111 -0.55 -7.36 9.30
N ALA A 112 -0.49 -6.03 9.34
CA ALA A 112 -1.61 -5.17 9.00
C ALA A 112 -2.01 -5.28 7.51
N PRO A 113 -1.12 -5.10 6.50
CA PRO A 113 -1.48 -5.29 5.10
C PRO A 113 -2.05 -6.69 4.81
N THR A 114 -1.46 -7.74 5.38
CA THR A 114 -1.97 -9.10 5.15
C THR A 114 -3.34 -9.32 5.81
N ALA A 115 -3.66 -8.64 6.91
CA ALA A 115 -5.00 -8.66 7.50
C ALA A 115 -6.04 -7.98 6.59
N PHE A 116 -5.70 -6.82 6.00
CA PHE A 116 -6.53 -6.19 4.96
C PHE A 116 -6.82 -7.15 3.82
N PHE A 117 -5.79 -7.82 3.29
CA PHE A 117 -5.97 -8.68 2.11
C PHE A 117 -6.71 -9.99 2.42
N ARG A 118 -6.48 -10.60 3.58
CA ARG A 118 -7.29 -11.77 4.01
C ARG A 118 -8.78 -11.41 4.07
N ALA A 119 -9.12 -10.25 4.63
CA ALA A 119 -10.51 -9.78 4.63
C ALA A 119 -11.00 -9.42 3.22
N ALA A 120 -10.17 -8.76 2.40
CA ALA A 120 -10.50 -8.42 1.01
C ALA A 120 -10.87 -9.64 0.18
N PHE A 121 -10.12 -10.74 0.30
CA PHE A 121 -10.40 -11.98 -0.44
C PHE A 121 -11.75 -12.63 -0.09
N THR A 122 -12.41 -12.22 1.00
CA THR A 122 -13.77 -12.70 1.35
C THR A 122 -14.88 -11.88 0.72
N VAL A 123 -14.58 -10.68 0.21
CA VAL A 123 -15.58 -9.74 -0.34
C VAL A 123 -15.31 -9.37 -1.81
N LEU A 124 -14.11 -9.61 -2.31
CA LEU A 124 -13.72 -9.35 -3.70
C LEU A 124 -14.15 -10.49 -4.61
N GLY A 125 -14.54 -10.15 -5.84
CA GLY A 125 -14.91 -11.09 -6.89
C GLY A 125 -13.96 -11.06 -8.09
N PRO A 126 -14.29 -11.82 -9.17
CA PRO A 126 -13.49 -11.82 -10.39
C PRO A 126 -13.35 -10.42 -11.01
N GLY A 127 -12.15 -10.10 -11.51
CA GLY A 127 -11.81 -8.80 -12.08
C GLY A 127 -11.45 -7.74 -11.05
N SER A 128 -11.43 -8.07 -9.75
CA SER A 128 -10.99 -7.19 -8.67
C SER A 128 -9.49 -7.29 -8.41
N ALA A 129 -8.96 -6.39 -7.57
CA ALA A 129 -7.53 -6.37 -7.25
C ALA A 129 -7.23 -6.06 -5.77
N VAL A 130 -6.07 -6.54 -5.31
CA VAL A 130 -5.38 -6.01 -4.13
C VAL A 130 -4.03 -5.45 -4.53
N ALA A 131 -3.60 -4.36 -3.89
CA ALA A 131 -2.30 -3.75 -4.17
C ALA A 131 -1.57 -3.36 -2.88
N ALA A 132 -0.26 -3.66 -2.79
CA ALA A 132 0.56 -3.37 -1.63
C ALA A 132 1.86 -2.66 -1.97
N LEU A 133 2.23 -1.70 -1.11
CA LEU A 133 3.54 -1.06 -1.12
C LEU A 133 4.57 -1.92 -0.39
N THR A 134 5.57 -2.41 -1.13
CA THR A 134 6.74 -3.09 -0.55
C THR A 134 7.98 -2.18 -0.57
N GLY A 135 8.47 -1.80 -1.74
CA GLY A 135 9.68 -1.01 -1.95
C GLY A 135 10.87 -1.85 -2.43
N VAL A 136 11.86 -1.20 -3.02
CA VAL A 136 13.07 -1.85 -3.56
C VAL A 136 13.82 -2.68 -2.53
N VAL A 137 13.76 -2.29 -1.25
CA VAL A 137 14.39 -2.98 -0.11
C VAL A 137 13.87 -4.40 0.08
N ALA A 138 12.69 -4.73 -0.43
CA ALA A 138 12.14 -6.09 -0.39
C ALA A 138 12.99 -7.10 -1.20
N ARG A 139 13.71 -6.63 -2.22
CA ARG A 139 14.57 -7.46 -3.09
C ARG A 139 16.05 -7.08 -3.01
N ARG A 140 16.36 -5.86 -2.54
CA ARG A 140 17.72 -5.34 -2.34
C ARG A 140 17.84 -4.79 -0.92
N PRO A 141 17.97 -5.67 0.10
CA PRO A 141 18.11 -5.24 1.49
C PRO A 141 19.28 -4.28 1.66
N GLN A 142 19.09 -3.26 2.51
CA GLN A 142 20.10 -2.23 2.72
C GLN A 142 20.72 -2.38 4.10
N ALA A 143 22.04 -2.13 4.19
CA ALA A 143 22.73 -2.00 5.48
C ALA A 143 22.08 -0.86 6.30
N GLY A 144 21.95 -1.06 7.60
CA GLY A 144 21.25 -0.10 8.47
C GLY A 144 19.73 -0.09 8.35
N MET A 145 19.14 -1.07 7.64
CA MET A 145 17.70 -1.21 7.46
C MET A 145 17.29 -2.70 7.48
N ALA A 146 17.95 -3.52 8.30
CA ALA A 146 17.76 -4.99 8.26
C ALA A 146 16.30 -5.38 8.51
N ASP A 147 15.72 -4.96 9.64
CA ASP A 147 14.36 -5.33 10.04
C ASP A 147 13.30 -4.70 9.12
N TYR A 148 13.52 -3.46 8.68
CA TYR A 148 12.65 -2.83 7.67
C TYR A 148 12.67 -3.62 6.37
N SER A 149 13.86 -3.96 5.84
CA SER A 149 14.00 -4.75 4.62
C SER A 149 13.36 -6.13 4.77
N ALA A 150 13.56 -6.79 5.93
CA ALA A 150 12.96 -8.08 6.23
C ALA A 150 11.42 -8.00 6.25
N SER A 151 10.83 -6.97 6.88
CA SER A 151 9.37 -6.79 6.91
C SER A 151 8.77 -6.61 5.51
N LYS A 152 9.44 -5.85 4.64
CA LYS A 152 9.02 -5.63 3.26
C LYS A 152 9.24 -6.85 2.36
N ALA A 153 10.33 -7.59 2.58
CA ALA A 153 10.58 -8.86 1.89
C ALA A 153 9.55 -9.93 2.26
N ALA A 154 9.17 -10.01 3.54
CA ALA A 154 8.12 -10.92 4.00
C ALA A 154 6.76 -10.60 3.37
N LEU A 155 6.38 -9.31 3.26
CA LEU A 155 5.17 -8.91 2.56
C LEU A 155 5.23 -9.29 1.07
N SER A 156 6.36 -9.05 0.40
CA SER A 156 6.55 -9.43 -1.01
C SER A 156 6.38 -10.94 -1.22
N ALA A 157 6.99 -11.76 -0.36
CA ALA A 157 6.84 -13.23 -0.40
C ALA A 157 5.39 -13.67 -0.16
N TRP A 158 4.69 -13.01 0.78
CA TRP A 158 3.27 -13.28 1.04
C TRP A 158 2.41 -12.95 -0.18
N LEU A 159 2.64 -11.81 -0.85
CA LEU A 159 1.93 -11.42 -2.08
C LEU A 159 2.16 -12.43 -3.21
N ASP A 160 3.39 -12.93 -3.36
CA ASP A 160 3.73 -13.95 -4.36
C ASP A 160 2.97 -15.27 -4.13
N ALA A 161 2.78 -15.68 -2.88
CA ALA A 161 2.00 -16.86 -2.52
C ALA A 161 0.50 -16.63 -2.76
N ALA A 162 -0.04 -15.53 -2.21
CA ALA A 162 -1.45 -15.17 -2.31
C ALA A 162 -1.91 -15.03 -3.77
N ARG A 163 -1.07 -14.46 -4.64
CA ARG A 163 -1.36 -14.33 -6.09
C ARG A 163 -1.68 -15.68 -6.73
N ARG A 164 -0.98 -16.74 -6.34
CA ARG A 164 -1.22 -18.09 -6.87
C ARG A 164 -2.53 -18.67 -6.36
N GLU A 165 -2.87 -18.40 -5.10
CA GLU A 165 -4.07 -18.90 -4.45
C GLU A 165 -5.35 -18.26 -5.00
N VAL A 166 -5.36 -16.90 -5.17
CA VAL A 166 -6.57 -16.19 -5.59
C VAL A 166 -6.75 -16.09 -7.11
N ARG A 167 -5.77 -16.55 -7.89
CA ARG A 167 -5.79 -16.48 -9.36
C ARG A 167 -7.00 -17.18 -9.96
N ALA A 168 -7.38 -18.34 -9.45
CA ALA A 168 -8.53 -19.08 -9.95
C ALA A 168 -9.84 -18.34 -9.69
N GLY A 169 -9.91 -17.51 -8.65
CA GLY A 169 -11.02 -16.60 -8.35
C GLY A 169 -11.05 -15.32 -9.18
N GLY A 170 -10.08 -15.13 -10.08
CA GLY A 170 -9.98 -13.94 -10.93
C GLY A 170 -9.61 -12.65 -10.18
N ILE A 171 -8.97 -12.77 -9.00
CA ILE A 171 -8.50 -11.62 -8.22
C ILE A 171 -7.04 -11.35 -8.58
N HIS A 172 -6.73 -10.10 -8.90
CA HIS A 172 -5.37 -9.66 -9.21
C HIS A 172 -4.62 -9.22 -7.96
N VAL A 173 -3.32 -9.50 -7.91
CA VAL A 173 -2.42 -9.08 -6.82
C VAL A 173 -1.30 -8.25 -7.42
N LEU A 174 -1.32 -6.95 -7.15
CA LEU A 174 -0.32 -5.98 -7.60
C LEU A 174 0.68 -5.69 -6.47
N GLU A 175 1.95 -5.87 -6.73
CA GLU A 175 3.03 -5.39 -5.87
C GLU A 175 3.54 -4.03 -6.37
N ILE A 176 3.67 -3.04 -5.48
CA ILE A 176 4.22 -1.72 -5.79
C ILE A 176 5.58 -1.63 -5.07
N ARG A 177 6.67 -1.59 -5.84
CA ARG A 177 8.05 -1.68 -5.35
C ARG A 177 8.88 -0.46 -5.77
N PRO A 178 8.52 0.74 -5.28
CA PRO A 178 9.26 1.95 -5.60
C PRO A 178 10.62 1.99 -4.91
N GLY A 179 11.53 2.79 -5.46
CA GLY A 179 12.69 3.32 -4.75
C GLY A 179 12.29 4.41 -3.75
N HIS A 180 13.26 5.28 -3.43
CA HIS A 180 12.98 6.45 -2.62
C HIS A 180 12.01 7.40 -3.32
N LEU A 181 11.00 7.88 -2.58
CA LEU A 181 9.99 8.83 -3.06
C LEU A 181 10.05 10.11 -2.23
N ASP A 182 9.78 11.24 -2.86
CA ASP A 182 9.69 12.55 -2.19
C ASP A 182 8.36 12.69 -1.44
N THR A 183 8.27 12.00 -0.31
CA THR A 183 7.07 11.95 0.55
C THR A 183 7.34 12.34 1.99
N GLY A 184 8.59 12.64 2.34
CA GLY A 184 9.02 12.82 3.73
C GLY A 184 8.89 11.55 4.58
N PHE A 185 8.79 10.37 3.97
CA PHE A 185 8.66 9.10 4.69
C PHE A 185 9.95 8.76 5.47
N ALA A 186 11.10 8.94 4.85
CA ALA A 186 12.40 8.70 5.47
C ALA A 186 12.73 9.69 6.61
N ASP A 187 12.10 10.87 6.61
CA ASP A 187 12.31 11.91 7.62
C ASP A 187 11.52 11.66 8.92
N ARG A 188 10.70 10.60 8.95
CA ARG A 188 9.85 10.23 10.09
C ARG A 188 10.07 8.77 10.50
N PRO A 189 11.31 8.35 10.72
CA PRO A 189 11.59 6.99 11.17
C PRO A 189 11.07 6.78 12.60
N VAL A 190 10.73 5.53 12.94
CA VAL A 190 10.36 5.16 14.31
C VAL A 190 11.58 4.96 15.20
N ALA A 191 12.75 4.73 14.59
CA ALA A 191 14.03 4.68 15.26
C ALA A 191 15.17 5.05 14.31
N GLY A 192 16.25 5.62 14.86
CA GLY A 192 17.43 6.00 14.10
C GLY A 192 17.23 7.26 13.25
N THR A 193 18.15 7.48 12.33
CA THR A 193 18.16 8.64 11.42
C THR A 193 18.43 8.17 10.00
N ALA A 194 17.69 8.70 9.04
CA ALA A 194 17.90 8.39 7.64
C ALA A 194 19.33 8.80 7.20
N PRO A 195 20.05 7.97 6.45
CA PRO A 195 21.28 8.40 5.78
C PRO A 195 20.94 9.45 4.71
N PRO A 196 21.95 10.18 4.20
CA PRO A 196 21.74 11.02 3.02
C PRO A 196 21.08 10.22 1.88
N MET A 197 19.94 10.69 1.42
CA MET A 197 19.17 10.01 0.36
C MET A 197 19.33 10.78 -0.96
N PRO A 198 19.33 10.09 -2.11
CA PRO A 198 19.21 10.77 -3.39
C PRO A 198 17.85 11.49 -3.48
N PRO A 199 17.67 12.41 -4.44
CA PRO A 199 16.36 12.99 -4.71
C PRO A 199 15.30 11.90 -4.88
N GLY A 200 14.15 12.08 -4.24
CA GLY A 200 13.05 11.11 -4.31
C GLY A 200 12.30 11.19 -5.63
N GLY A 201 11.74 10.05 -6.06
CA GLY A 201 10.81 10.00 -7.20
C GLY A 201 9.49 10.72 -6.86
N ASP A 202 8.77 11.15 -7.89
CA ASP A 202 7.49 11.83 -7.78
C ASP A 202 6.37 10.84 -7.39
N PRO A 203 5.67 11.04 -6.24
CA PRO A 203 4.58 10.18 -5.82
C PRO A 203 3.36 10.24 -6.78
N HIS A 204 3.13 11.34 -7.50
CA HIS A 204 2.02 11.44 -8.45
C HIS A 204 2.29 10.62 -9.72
N ARG A 205 3.52 10.61 -10.22
CA ARG A 205 3.91 9.74 -11.34
C ARG A 205 3.79 8.26 -10.97
N LEU A 206 4.14 7.91 -9.73
CA LEU A 206 3.94 6.54 -9.26
C LEU A 206 2.46 6.20 -9.14
N ALA A 207 1.63 7.12 -8.65
CA ALA A 207 0.18 6.92 -8.54
C ALA A 207 -0.45 6.66 -9.91
N ALA A 208 -0.08 7.42 -10.94
CA ALA A 208 -0.54 7.20 -12.30
C ALA A 208 -0.14 5.81 -12.85
N ALA A 209 1.13 5.40 -12.62
CA ALA A 209 1.59 4.08 -13.04
C ALA A 209 0.89 2.93 -12.30
N VAL A 210 0.53 3.13 -11.03
CA VAL A 210 -0.28 2.15 -10.26
C VAL A 210 -1.69 2.03 -10.82
N ALA A 211 -2.31 3.14 -11.19
CA ALA A 211 -3.62 3.13 -11.82
C ALA A 211 -3.58 2.42 -13.19
N ASP A 212 -2.56 2.69 -14.04
CA ASP A 212 -2.32 1.98 -15.30
C ASP A 212 -2.13 0.47 -15.08
N ALA A 213 -1.42 0.11 -14.00
CA ALA A 213 -1.17 -1.29 -13.64
C ALA A 213 -2.46 -2.01 -13.22
N LEU A 214 -3.33 -1.35 -12.46
CA LEU A 214 -4.64 -1.88 -12.07
C LEU A 214 -5.55 -2.11 -13.30
N GLU A 215 -5.55 -1.18 -14.27
CA GLU A 215 -6.35 -1.31 -15.50
C GLU A 215 -5.80 -2.36 -16.46
N SER A 216 -4.51 -2.63 -16.42
CA SER A 216 -3.84 -3.56 -17.34
C SER A 216 -3.52 -4.92 -16.76
N ASP A 217 -4.02 -5.23 -15.54
CA ASP A 217 -3.78 -6.48 -14.81
C ASP A 217 -2.27 -6.80 -14.64
N ALA A 218 -1.45 -5.77 -14.44
CA ALA A 218 -0.04 -5.92 -14.17
C ALA A 218 0.20 -6.49 -12.76
N GLU A 219 1.29 -7.23 -12.59
CA GLU A 219 1.63 -7.85 -11.30
C GLU A 219 2.63 -7.03 -10.49
N LEU A 220 3.35 -6.09 -11.13
CA LEU A 220 4.40 -5.31 -10.50
C LEU A 220 4.50 -3.90 -11.10
N VAL A 221 4.58 -2.91 -10.21
CA VAL A 221 5.07 -1.56 -10.51
C VAL A 221 6.38 -1.36 -9.75
N LEU A 222 7.43 -1.01 -10.43
CA LEU A 222 8.72 -0.65 -9.82
C LEU A 222 9.19 0.70 -10.34
N THR A 223 10.28 1.22 -9.79
CA THR A 223 10.94 2.41 -10.34
C THR A 223 12.35 2.05 -10.79
N ASP A 224 12.80 2.66 -11.88
CA ASP A 224 14.20 2.60 -12.31
C ASP A 224 15.11 3.44 -11.38
N GLN A 225 16.38 3.57 -11.77
CA GLN A 225 17.39 4.30 -11.01
C GLN A 225 17.11 5.80 -10.93
N ASP A 226 16.37 6.34 -11.90
CA ASP A 226 15.99 7.75 -11.99
C ASP A 226 14.63 8.04 -11.34
N GLY A 227 14.04 7.02 -10.68
CA GLY A 227 12.74 7.12 -10.03
C GLY A 227 11.56 7.08 -11.00
N THR A 228 11.78 6.75 -12.29
CA THR A 228 10.71 6.62 -13.28
C THR A 228 9.95 5.29 -13.06
N PRO A 229 8.61 5.34 -12.94
CA PRO A 229 7.83 4.12 -12.78
C PRO A 229 7.86 3.24 -14.04
N LEU A 230 7.97 1.94 -13.81
CA LEU A 230 7.92 0.88 -14.81
C LEU A 230 6.82 -0.12 -14.42
N VAL A 231 5.95 -0.46 -15.35
CA VAL A 231 4.87 -1.43 -15.16
C VAL A 231 5.26 -2.75 -15.81
N GLU A 232 5.39 -3.80 -15.01
CA GLU A 232 5.72 -5.13 -15.50
C GLU A 232 4.49 -6.03 -15.53
N ARG A 233 4.21 -6.56 -16.72
CA ARG A 233 3.24 -7.63 -16.93
C ARG A 233 4.00 -8.95 -16.96
N ARG A 234 3.45 -9.96 -16.31
CA ARG A 234 4.02 -11.30 -16.42
C ARG A 234 3.91 -11.79 -17.86
N THR A 235 5.03 -12.13 -18.46
CA THR A 235 5.06 -12.92 -19.70
C THR A 235 4.44 -14.28 -19.40
N ARG A 236 3.39 -14.66 -20.12
CA ARG A 236 2.73 -15.96 -20.02
C ARG A 236 3.65 -17.09 -20.40
#